data_6364e83ba0c64b94394d39fb60e27954
#
_entry.id   6364e83ba0c64b94394d39fb60e27954
#
_cell.length_a   1.000
_cell.length_b   1.000
_cell.length_c   1.000
_cell.angle_alpha   90.00
_cell.angle_beta   90.00
_cell.angle_gamma   90.00
#
_symmetry.space_group_name_H-M   'P 1'
#
loop_
_entity.id
_entity.type
_entity.pdbx_description
1 polymer ?
#
loop_
_entity_poly.entity_id
_entity_poly.type
_entity_poly.pdbx_seq_one_letter_code
_entity_poly.pdbx_strand_id
1 'polypeptide(L)'
;WHNRGFDKKRDFLCLEGSYHGETVGALAVTDVAIFKDAYAPLIRAAATVPSPDARQARDGETPTEVARRAAAALEAHLAQHHATIAALIVEPLIQCASGMAMYDPEYLRLARSLCDRYDVHLICDEIAVGCGRTGTFFAHDQADIRPDFICLSKGISGGYLPLSIVLTTDAVYGAFYDDATARGFLHSHSYTGNALACRAALATLDIF
;
A
#
# COMPACT_ATOMS: atom_id res chain seq x y z
N TRP A 1 -3.48 -3.71 15.08
CA TRP A 1 -3.72 -2.67 16.10
C TRP A 1 -4.63 -3.16 17.22
N HIS A 2 -5.79 -3.76 16.88
CA HIS A 2 -6.74 -4.28 17.89
C HIS A 2 -6.08 -5.26 18.88
N ASN A 3 -5.36 -6.27 18.35
CA ASN A 3 -4.65 -7.26 19.20
C ASN A 3 -3.55 -6.65 20.10
N ARG A 4 -3.13 -5.43 19.80
CA ARG A 4 -2.17 -4.64 20.60
C ARG A 4 -2.85 -3.63 21.52
N GLY A 5 -4.20 -3.60 21.58
CA GLY A 5 -4.98 -2.70 22.43
C GLY A 5 -5.22 -1.29 21.85
N PHE A 6 -4.96 -1.07 20.56
CA PHE A 6 -5.19 0.20 19.88
C PHE A 6 -6.52 0.21 19.12
N ASP A 7 -7.63 0.06 19.82
CA ASP A 7 -8.96 -0.12 19.22
C ASP A 7 -9.46 1.06 18.37
N LYS A 8 -8.88 2.24 18.54
CA LYS A 8 -9.25 3.43 17.75
C LYS A 8 -8.62 3.46 16.37
N LYS A 9 -7.49 2.78 16.16
CA LYS A 9 -6.78 2.75 14.87
C LYS A 9 -7.48 1.82 13.87
N ARG A 10 -8.46 2.36 13.14
CA ARG A 10 -9.35 1.62 12.22
C ARG A 10 -9.46 2.25 10.84
N ASP A 11 -9.01 3.47 10.69
CA ASP A 11 -9.13 4.23 9.46
C ASP A 11 -7.88 4.01 8.60
N PHE A 12 -8.08 4.04 7.28
CA PHE A 12 -7.00 4.00 6.32
C PHE A 12 -6.83 5.37 5.67
N LEU A 13 -5.65 5.61 5.15
CA LEU A 13 -5.29 6.79 4.39
C LEU A 13 -4.71 6.35 3.05
N CYS A 14 -5.10 6.99 1.96
CA CYS A 14 -4.57 6.70 0.62
C CYS A 14 -4.26 8.00 -0.14
N LEU A 15 -3.64 7.88 -1.31
CA LEU A 15 -3.35 9.02 -2.17
C LEU A 15 -4.56 9.32 -3.07
N GLU A 16 -4.72 10.60 -3.44
CA GLU A 16 -5.60 10.98 -4.55
C GLU A 16 -5.20 10.19 -5.81
N GLY A 17 -6.20 9.68 -6.54
CA GLY A 17 -5.98 8.87 -7.72
C GLY A 17 -5.43 7.46 -7.47
N SER A 18 -5.39 6.97 -6.22
CA SER A 18 -4.94 5.61 -5.90
C SER A 18 -5.88 4.52 -6.40
N TYR A 19 -5.31 3.35 -6.71
CA TYR A 19 -6.06 2.15 -7.07
C TYR A 19 -5.43 0.90 -6.44
N HIS A 20 -6.19 0.20 -5.62
CA HIS A 20 -5.71 -0.96 -4.86
C HIS A 20 -6.54 -2.24 -5.08
N GLY A 21 -7.40 -2.25 -6.09
CA GLY A 21 -8.27 -3.38 -6.44
C GLY A 21 -9.75 -3.10 -6.23
N GLU A 22 -10.59 -4.11 -6.49
CA GLU A 22 -12.04 -3.97 -6.63
C GLU A 22 -12.84 -4.78 -5.60
N THR A 23 -12.20 -5.41 -4.61
CA THR A 23 -12.92 -5.90 -3.43
C THR A 23 -13.42 -4.72 -2.61
N VAL A 24 -14.49 -4.87 -1.83
CA VAL A 24 -15.07 -3.77 -1.03
C VAL A 24 -14.02 -3.09 -0.14
N GLY A 25 -13.11 -3.87 0.47
CA GLY A 25 -12.01 -3.31 1.27
C GLY A 25 -11.00 -2.54 0.43
N ALA A 26 -10.63 -3.03 -0.75
CA ALA A 26 -9.70 -2.34 -1.65
C ALA A 26 -10.34 -1.08 -2.26
N LEU A 27 -11.63 -1.14 -2.60
CA LEU A 27 -12.38 0.03 -3.07
C LEU A 27 -12.46 1.13 -1.99
N ALA A 28 -12.39 0.78 -0.72
CA ALA A 28 -12.38 1.76 0.36
C ALA A 28 -11.16 2.69 0.31
N VAL A 29 -10.02 2.20 -0.20
CA VAL A 29 -8.75 2.93 -0.36
C VAL A 29 -8.41 3.25 -1.82
N THR A 30 -9.34 3.01 -2.75
CA THR A 30 -9.26 3.40 -4.17
C THR A 30 -9.91 4.77 -4.35
N ASP A 31 -9.27 5.68 -5.09
CA ASP A 31 -9.77 7.03 -5.36
C ASP A 31 -10.02 7.30 -6.85
N VAL A 32 -10.15 6.26 -7.65
CA VAL A 32 -10.52 6.34 -9.07
C VAL A 32 -12.02 6.09 -9.21
N ALA A 33 -12.81 7.15 -9.48
CA ALA A 33 -14.26 7.17 -9.43
C ALA A 33 -14.93 6.07 -10.28
N ILE A 34 -14.44 5.82 -11.49
CA ILE A 34 -15.01 4.83 -12.41
C ILE A 34 -15.08 3.40 -11.81
N PHE A 35 -14.19 3.06 -10.88
CA PHE A 35 -14.18 1.75 -10.21
C PHE A 35 -14.99 1.73 -8.92
N LYS A 36 -15.24 2.89 -8.31
CA LYS A 36 -15.75 3.03 -6.95
C LYS A 36 -17.21 3.45 -6.86
N ASP A 37 -17.64 4.33 -7.74
CA ASP A 37 -18.92 5.05 -7.57
C ASP A 37 -20.13 4.13 -7.54
N ALA A 38 -20.16 3.08 -8.37
CA ALA A 38 -21.25 2.10 -8.38
C ALA A 38 -21.40 1.33 -7.05
N TYR A 39 -20.32 1.24 -6.27
CA TYR A 39 -20.27 0.50 -5.01
C TYR A 39 -20.26 1.41 -3.79
N ALA A 40 -20.35 2.72 -3.96
CA ALA A 40 -20.27 3.70 -2.88
C ALA A 40 -21.15 3.38 -1.66
N PRO A 41 -22.39 2.85 -1.80
CA PRO A 41 -23.23 2.49 -0.65
C PRO A 41 -22.67 1.37 0.23
N LEU A 42 -21.71 0.57 -0.28
CA LEU A 42 -21.09 -0.56 0.43
C LEU A 42 -19.72 -0.19 1.02
N ILE A 43 -19.19 0.97 0.69
CA ILE A 43 -17.81 1.34 0.98
C ILE A 43 -17.75 2.29 2.17
N ARG A 44 -16.91 1.96 3.15
CA ARG A 44 -16.41 2.92 4.14
C ARG A 44 -15.16 3.58 3.57
N ALA A 45 -15.33 4.68 2.85
CA ALA A 45 -14.23 5.35 2.17
C ALA A 45 -13.16 5.83 3.15
N ALA A 46 -11.89 5.60 2.79
CA ALA A 46 -10.72 6.17 3.47
C ALA A 46 -10.63 7.67 3.20
N ALA A 47 -9.89 8.37 4.05
CA ALA A 47 -9.45 9.72 3.73
C ALA A 47 -8.37 9.70 2.64
N THR A 48 -8.29 10.76 1.83
CA THR A 48 -7.26 10.92 0.81
C THR A 48 -6.34 12.09 1.15
N VAL A 49 -5.09 11.98 0.73
CA VAL A 49 -4.11 13.09 0.75
C VAL A 49 -3.59 13.31 -0.67
N PRO A 50 -3.08 14.51 -0.98
CA PRO A 50 -2.60 14.83 -2.32
C PRO A 50 -1.58 13.82 -2.85
N SER A 51 -1.73 13.44 -4.12
CA SER A 51 -0.76 12.63 -4.83
C SER A 51 0.54 13.42 -5.06
N PRO A 52 1.72 12.76 -4.92
CA PRO A 52 3.00 13.36 -5.28
C PRO A 52 3.28 13.39 -6.80
N ASP A 53 2.26 13.21 -7.64
CA ASP A 53 2.35 13.14 -9.10
C ASP A 53 3.16 14.31 -9.68
N ALA A 54 4.30 14.01 -10.30
CA ALA A 54 5.22 15.00 -10.87
C ALA A 54 4.56 15.88 -11.97
N ARG A 55 3.47 15.42 -12.60
CA ARG A 55 2.71 16.21 -13.57
C ARG A 55 1.95 17.38 -12.94
N GLN A 56 1.80 17.37 -11.61
CA GLN A 56 1.16 18.45 -10.84
C GLN A 56 2.17 19.50 -10.37
N ALA A 57 3.39 19.50 -10.94
CA ALA A 57 4.40 20.51 -10.66
C ALA A 57 3.90 21.91 -11.03
N ARG A 58 4.16 22.89 -10.17
CA ARG A 58 3.96 24.31 -10.44
C ARG A 58 5.13 24.82 -11.29
N ASP A 59 4.98 26.04 -11.84
CA ASP A 59 6.05 26.65 -12.62
C ASP A 59 7.37 26.67 -11.84
N GLY A 60 8.40 26.02 -12.38
CA GLY A 60 9.72 25.92 -11.77
C GLY A 60 9.85 24.87 -10.66
N GLU A 61 8.79 24.16 -10.28
CA GLU A 61 8.83 23.11 -9.24
C GLU A 61 9.41 21.82 -9.81
N THR A 62 10.40 21.26 -9.14
CA THR A 62 10.97 19.96 -9.46
C THR A 62 10.10 18.82 -8.95
N PRO A 63 10.21 17.58 -9.51
CA PRO A 63 9.50 16.41 -8.97
C PRO A 63 9.75 16.17 -7.47
N THR A 64 10.95 16.43 -7.00
CA THR A 64 11.31 16.30 -5.57
C THR A 64 10.57 17.34 -4.70
N GLU A 65 10.39 18.56 -5.20
CA GLU A 65 9.62 19.60 -4.48
C GLU A 65 8.12 19.27 -4.46
N VAL A 66 7.57 18.70 -5.54
CA VAL A 66 6.20 18.16 -5.54
C VAL A 66 6.05 17.08 -4.47
N ALA A 67 7.01 16.15 -4.39
CA ALA A 67 7.02 15.09 -3.38
C ALA A 67 7.05 15.67 -1.95
N ARG A 68 7.87 16.68 -1.69
CA ARG A 68 7.95 17.37 -0.39
C ARG A 68 6.66 18.10 -0.06
N ARG A 69 6.04 18.75 -1.03
CA ARG A 69 4.76 19.45 -0.86
C ARG A 69 3.63 18.47 -0.51
N ALA A 70 3.57 17.33 -1.21
CA ALA A 70 2.60 16.27 -0.92
C ALA A 70 2.85 15.65 0.47
N ALA A 71 4.11 15.43 0.85
CA ALA A 71 4.47 14.94 2.18
C ALA A 71 4.11 15.92 3.30
N ALA A 72 4.22 17.23 3.07
CA ALA A 72 3.78 18.24 4.04
C ALA A 72 2.26 18.18 4.26
N ALA A 73 1.47 17.91 3.21
CA ALA A 73 0.03 17.70 3.35
C ALA A 73 -0.29 16.40 4.11
N LEU A 74 0.47 15.32 3.87
CA LEU A 74 0.37 14.08 4.64
C LEU A 74 0.67 14.35 6.12
N GLU A 75 1.73 15.07 6.45
CA GLU A 75 2.10 15.42 7.83
C GLU A 75 0.99 16.21 8.52
N ALA A 76 0.43 17.23 7.85
CA ALA A 76 -0.66 18.03 8.39
C ALA A 76 -1.91 17.17 8.70
N HIS A 77 -2.23 16.20 7.86
CA HIS A 77 -3.33 15.27 8.09
C HIS A 77 -3.03 14.32 9.26
N LEU A 78 -1.83 13.71 9.30
CA LEU A 78 -1.42 12.80 10.37
C LEU A 78 -1.37 13.51 11.73
N ALA A 79 -0.89 14.74 11.79
CA ALA A 79 -0.85 15.54 13.03
C ALA A 79 -2.22 15.66 13.71
N GLN A 80 -3.28 15.69 12.92
CA GLN A 80 -4.65 15.85 13.42
C GLN A 80 -5.38 14.51 13.66
N HIS A 81 -5.06 13.47 12.88
CA HIS A 81 -5.91 12.26 12.77
C HIS A 81 -5.18 10.95 13.09
N HIS A 82 -3.86 10.92 13.33
CA HIS A 82 -3.08 9.69 13.52
C HIS A 82 -3.66 8.74 14.58
N ALA A 83 -4.34 9.26 15.58
CA ALA A 83 -4.93 8.45 16.66
C ALA A 83 -5.97 7.43 16.16
N THR A 84 -6.59 7.66 15.00
CA THR A 84 -7.57 6.74 14.40
C THR A 84 -7.05 6.05 13.14
N ILE A 85 -5.95 6.55 12.54
CA ILE A 85 -5.39 6.01 11.31
C ILE A 85 -4.55 4.77 11.63
N ALA A 86 -4.93 3.64 11.04
CA ALA A 86 -4.21 2.37 11.14
C ALA A 86 -3.04 2.28 10.17
N ALA A 87 -3.24 2.72 8.94
CA ALA A 87 -2.22 2.63 7.88
C ALA A 87 -2.42 3.68 6.79
N LEU A 88 -1.30 4.06 6.18
CA LEU A 88 -1.22 4.69 4.87
C LEU A 88 -0.91 3.61 3.84
N ILE A 89 -1.67 3.55 2.74
CA ILE A 89 -1.38 2.68 1.59
C ILE A 89 -0.98 3.51 0.39
N VAL A 90 0.08 3.08 -0.32
CA VAL A 90 0.62 3.74 -1.51
C VAL A 90 1.01 2.74 -2.58
N GLU A 91 0.87 3.10 -3.84
CA GLU A 91 1.52 2.45 -4.97
C GLU A 91 2.93 3.07 -5.11
N PRO A 92 4.04 2.36 -4.82
CA PRO A 92 5.37 2.97 -4.86
C PRO A 92 5.75 3.48 -6.25
N LEU A 93 6.18 4.74 -6.33
CA LEU A 93 6.70 5.45 -7.49
C LEU A 93 5.71 5.72 -8.63
N ILE A 94 4.68 4.89 -8.83
CA ILE A 94 3.77 4.99 -9.98
C ILE A 94 2.36 4.60 -9.58
N GLN A 95 1.41 5.53 -9.69
CA GLN A 95 -0.02 5.24 -9.61
C GLN A 95 -0.53 4.86 -11.00
N CYS A 96 -0.63 3.55 -11.24
CA CYS A 96 -0.86 3.03 -12.60
C CYS A 96 -2.24 3.41 -13.17
N ALA A 97 -3.31 3.30 -12.37
CA ALA A 97 -4.68 3.57 -12.81
C ALA A 97 -4.95 5.07 -13.04
N SER A 98 -4.11 5.95 -12.53
CA SER A 98 -4.15 7.39 -12.75
C SER A 98 -3.33 7.83 -13.98
N GLY A 99 -3.25 6.99 -14.99
CA GLY A 99 -2.51 7.26 -16.23
C GLY A 99 -0.99 7.27 -16.02
N MET A 100 -0.49 6.32 -15.22
CA MET A 100 0.94 6.19 -14.89
C MET A 100 1.50 7.46 -14.23
N ALA A 101 0.84 7.96 -13.20
CA ALA A 101 1.30 9.10 -12.43
C ALA A 101 2.60 8.75 -11.68
N MET A 102 3.73 9.27 -12.15
CA MET A 102 5.06 9.01 -11.59
C MET A 102 5.44 10.08 -10.58
N TYR A 103 6.18 9.66 -9.54
CA TYR A 103 6.65 10.57 -8.51
C TYR A 103 8.06 10.22 -7.99
N ASP A 104 8.69 11.21 -7.39
CA ASP A 104 10.05 11.11 -6.85
C ASP A 104 10.09 10.19 -5.61
N PRO A 105 11.09 9.29 -5.48
CA PRO A 105 11.29 8.43 -4.31
C PRO A 105 11.35 9.17 -2.97
N GLU A 106 11.66 10.45 -2.98
CA GLU A 106 11.68 11.32 -1.79
C GLU A 106 10.34 11.28 -1.04
N TYR A 107 9.20 11.17 -1.76
CA TYR A 107 7.90 11.03 -1.10
C TYR A 107 7.85 9.79 -0.20
N LEU A 108 8.34 8.64 -0.69
CA LEU A 108 8.34 7.40 0.09
C LEU A 108 9.20 7.49 1.34
N ARG A 109 10.38 8.15 1.26
CA ARG A 109 11.26 8.40 2.42
C ARG A 109 10.56 9.24 3.48
N LEU A 110 9.93 10.33 3.04
CA LEU A 110 9.17 11.21 3.92
C LEU A 110 7.95 10.52 4.51
N ALA A 111 7.19 9.77 3.69
CA ALA A 111 6.02 9.01 4.14
C ALA A 111 6.41 7.97 5.20
N ARG A 112 7.53 7.22 5.01
CA ARG A 112 8.02 6.28 6.02
C ARG A 112 8.35 6.97 7.32
N SER A 113 9.12 8.07 7.26
CA SER A 113 9.49 8.85 8.45
C SER A 113 8.27 9.40 9.20
N LEU A 114 7.26 9.86 8.46
CA LEU A 114 6.01 10.34 9.05
C LEU A 114 5.19 9.20 9.66
N CYS A 115 5.07 8.06 8.98
CA CYS A 115 4.40 6.89 9.52
C CYS A 115 5.05 6.41 10.82
N ASP A 116 6.39 6.41 10.90
CA ASP A 116 7.12 6.07 12.13
C ASP A 116 6.83 7.07 13.26
N ARG A 117 6.89 8.38 12.95
CA ARG A 117 6.65 9.45 13.93
C ARG A 117 5.25 9.39 14.54
N TYR A 118 4.25 9.07 13.73
CA TYR A 118 2.84 9.08 14.13
C TYR A 118 2.28 7.70 14.47
N ASP A 119 3.13 6.68 14.53
CA ASP A 119 2.75 5.29 14.83
C ASP A 119 1.63 4.78 13.89
N VAL A 120 1.82 4.95 12.58
CA VAL A 120 0.92 4.52 11.51
C VAL A 120 1.65 3.51 10.64
N HIS A 121 1.02 2.41 10.23
CA HIS A 121 1.66 1.47 9.32
C HIS A 121 1.76 2.03 7.90
N LEU A 122 2.85 1.69 7.20
CA LEU A 122 3.01 1.94 5.77
C LEU A 122 2.80 0.64 5.00
N ILE A 123 1.85 0.66 4.07
CA ILE A 123 1.57 -0.44 3.13
C ILE A 123 2.07 -0.02 1.75
N CYS A 124 3.02 -0.76 1.20
CA CYS A 124 3.45 -0.61 -0.19
C CYS A 124 2.71 -1.61 -1.07
N ASP A 125 1.86 -1.11 -1.94
CA ASP A 125 1.18 -1.89 -2.96
C ASP A 125 2.10 -2.05 -4.18
N GLU A 126 2.84 -3.14 -4.21
CA GLU A 126 3.78 -3.50 -5.26
C GLU A 126 3.14 -4.37 -6.36
N ILE A 127 1.80 -4.52 -6.35
CA ILE A 127 1.07 -5.42 -7.26
C ILE A 127 1.36 -5.11 -8.73
N ALA A 128 1.43 -3.84 -9.09
CA ALA A 128 1.70 -3.41 -10.46
C ALA A 128 3.15 -2.99 -10.69
N VAL A 129 3.86 -2.56 -9.66
CA VAL A 129 5.18 -1.91 -9.78
C VAL A 129 6.33 -2.77 -9.28
N GLY A 130 6.05 -3.84 -8.55
CA GLY A 130 7.05 -4.80 -8.09
C GLY A 130 7.52 -5.78 -9.17
N CYS A 131 8.28 -6.78 -8.76
CA CYS A 131 8.85 -7.82 -9.62
C CYS A 131 9.66 -7.24 -10.79
N GLY A 132 10.56 -6.29 -10.50
CA GLY A 132 11.50 -5.75 -11.46
C GLY A 132 10.94 -4.66 -12.40
N ARG A 133 9.65 -4.33 -12.34
CA ARG A 133 8.98 -3.40 -13.26
C ARG A 133 9.64 -2.02 -13.32
N THR A 134 10.15 -1.52 -12.21
CA THR A 134 10.75 -0.18 -12.09
C THR A 134 12.29 -0.19 -12.09
N GLY A 135 12.92 -1.37 -12.28
CA GLY A 135 14.37 -1.51 -12.32
C GLY A 135 14.99 -2.11 -11.05
N THR A 136 14.28 -2.12 -9.93
CA THR A 136 14.60 -2.86 -8.70
C THR A 136 13.55 -3.94 -8.50
N PHE A 137 13.84 -4.98 -7.69
CA PHE A 137 12.85 -6.05 -7.46
C PHE A 137 11.58 -5.50 -6.82
N PHE A 138 11.71 -4.67 -5.80
CA PHE A 138 10.61 -3.84 -5.29
C PHE A 138 10.83 -2.38 -5.69
N ALA A 139 9.76 -1.69 -6.05
CA ALA A 139 9.84 -0.28 -6.40
C ALA A 139 10.27 0.60 -5.20
N HIS A 140 9.84 0.24 -3.98
CA HIS A 140 10.23 0.97 -2.77
C HIS A 140 11.72 0.86 -2.42
N ASP A 141 12.47 -0.10 -2.98
CA ASP A 141 13.93 -0.21 -2.80
C ASP A 141 14.65 1.06 -3.29
N GLN A 142 14.09 1.76 -4.29
CA GLN A 142 14.66 3.02 -4.79
C GLN A 142 14.59 4.17 -3.78
N ALA A 143 13.75 4.02 -2.75
CA ALA A 143 13.67 4.96 -1.64
C ALA A 143 14.47 4.49 -0.41
N ASP A 144 15.05 3.29 -0.43
CA ASP A 144 15.77 2.68 0.70
C ASP A 144 14.93 2.68 1.99
N ILE A 145 13.67 2.24 1.88
CA ILE A 145 12.73 2.15 3.02
C ILE A 145 12.30 0.72 3.28
N ARG A 146 11.80 0.47 4.49
CA ARG A 146 11.13 -0.79 4.85
C ARG A 146 9.68 -0.51 5.24
N PRO A 147 8.70 -0.90 4.41
CA PRO A 147 7.29 -0.81 4.78
C PRO A 147 6.90 -1.87 5.81
N ASP A 148 5.78 -1.66 6.47
CA ASP A 148 5.20 -2.66 7.40
C ASP A 148 4.51 -3.80 6.65
N PHE A 149 3.98 -3.50 5.46
CA PHE A 149 3.35 -4.47 4.57
C PHE A 149 3.77 -4.25 3.12
N ILE A 150 3.96 -5.35 2.40
CA ILE A 150 4.19 -5.36 0.94
C ILE A 150 3.14 -6.26 0.32
N CYS A 151 2.36 -5.72 -0.62
CA CYS A 151 1.38 -6.48 -1.38
C CYS A 151 1.94 -6.83 -2.75
N LEU A 152 1.91 -8.11 -3.11
CA LEU A 152 2.40 -8.64 -4.38
C LEU A 152 1.30 -9.42 -5.11
N SER A 153 1.25 -9.30 -6.42
CA SER A 153 0.43 -10.11 -7.32
C SER A 153 0.99 -9.98 -8.75
N LYS A 154 0.19 -10.21 -9.76
CA LYS A 154 0.55 -10.04 -11.19
C LYS A 154 1.93 -10.63 -11.53
N GLY A 155 2.98 -9.82 -11.51
CA GLY A 155 4.34 -10.21 -11.87
C GLY A 155 4.89 -11.38 -11.07
N ILE A 156 4.48 -11.56 -9.82
CA ILE A 156 5.02 -12.61 -8.95
C ILE A 156 4.80 -14.04 -9.48
N SER A 157 3.74 -14.27 -10.25
CA SER A 157 3.46 -15.57 -10.87
C SER A 157 3.81 -15.60 -12.37
N GLY A 158 4.51 -14.59 -12.89
CA GLY A 158 4.79 -14.43 -14.31
C GLY A 158 3.52 -14.27 -15.17
N GLY A 159 2.37 -13.99 -14.57
CA GLY A 159 1.06 -13.89 -15.23
C GLY A 159 0.39 -15.22 -15.54
N TYR A 160 0.97 -16.36 -15.12
CA TYR A 160 0.44 -17.68 -15.45
C TYR A 160 -0.77 -18.08 -14.60
N LEU A 161 -0.76 -17.77 -13.31
CA LEU A 161 -1.82 -18.15 -12.38
C LEU A 161 -2.14 -17.00 -11.43
N PRO A 162 -3.41 -16.84 -11.02
CA PRO A 162 -3.79 -15.85 -10.03
C PRO A 162 -3.18 -16.21 -8.68
N LEU A 163 -2.38 -15.27 -8.13
CA LEU A 163 -1.77 -15.36 -6.82
C LEU A 163 -1.62 -13.96 -6.25
N SER A 164 -1.89 -13.81 -4.98
CA SER A 164 -1.48 -12.63 -4.21
C SER A 164 -0.73 -13.06 -2.95
N ILE A 165 0.23 -12.25 -2.56
CA ILE A 165 1.07 -12.46 -1.39
C ILE A 165 1.12 -11.15 -0.61
N VAL A 166 1.01 -11.23 0.71
CA VAL A 166 1.28 -10.10 1.60
C VAL A 166 2.45 -10.48 2.50
N LEU A 167 3.51 -9.71 2.43
CA LEU A 167 4.64 -9.80 3.34
C LEU A 167 4.45 -8.78 4.46
N THR A 168 4.90 -9.12 5.66
CA THR A 168 4.82 -8.23 6.82
C THR A 168 5.98 -8.45 7.79
N THR A 169 6.07 -7.62 8.81
CA THR A 169 7.12 -7.67 9.82
C THR A 169 6.80 -8.66 10.95
N ASP A 170 7.84 -9.11 11.67
CA ASP A 170 7.68 -9.95 12.86
C ASP A 170 6.83 -9.27 13.94
N ALA A 171 6.89 -7.94 14.04
CA ALA A 171 6.08 -7.17 14.99
C ALA A 171 4.58 -7.25 14.69
N VAL A 172 4.21 -7.28 13.40
CA VAL A 172 2.82 -7.49 12.98
C VAL A 172 2.42 -8.95 13.18
N TYR A 173 3.26 -9.89 12.74
CA TYR A 173 3.03 -11.33 12.94
C TYR A 173 2.82 -11.67 14.41
N GLY A 174 3.69 -11.19 15.29
CA GLY A 174 3.62 -11.41 16.73
C GLY A 174 2.33 -10.91 17.41
N ALA A 175 1.64 -9.94 16.80
CA ALA A 175 0.35 -9.49 17.31
C ALA A 175 -0.78 -10.53 17.12
N PHE A 176 -0.60 -11.48 16.20
CA PHE A 176 -1.54 -12.57 15.94
C PHE A 176 -1.08 -13.93 16.49
N TYR A 177 0.20 -14.05 16.86
CA TYR A 177 0.78 -15.29 17.36
C TYR A 177 0.44 -15.45 18.85
N ASP A 178 -0.58 -16.26 19.15
CA ASP A 178 -1.14 -16.43 20.47
C ASP A 178 -1.82 -17.81 20.57
N ASP A 179 -1.92 -18.36 21.78
CA ASP A 179 -2.63 -19.61 22.03
C ASP A 179 -4.16 -19.44 21.92
N ALA A 180 -4.66 -18.22 22.10
CA ALA A 180 -6.08 -17.90 21.96
C ALA A 180 -6.47 -17.73 20.48
N THR A 181 -7.28 -18.64 19.95
CA THR A 181 -7.77 -18.64 18.55
C THR A 181 -8.41 -17.28 18.16
N ALA A 182 -9.05 -16.60 19.10
CA ALA A 182 -9.67 -15.29 18.86
C ALA A 182 -8.67 -14.18 18.46
N ARG A 183 -7.37 -14.37 18.71
CA ARG A 183 -6.32 -13.45 18.29
C ARG A 183 -5.72 -13.80 16.92
N GLY A 184 -6.07 -14.97 16.38
CA GLY A 184 -5.56 -15.43 15.09
C GLY A 184 -6.02 -14.57 13.91
N PHE A 185 -5.21 -14.55 12.84
CA PHE A 185 -5.59 -13.95 11.56
C PHE A 185 -6.54 -14.89 10.81
N LEU A 186 -7.84 -14.78 11.07
CA LEU A 186 -8.89 -15.68 10.54
C LEU A 186 -9.43 -15.14 9.21
N HIS A 187 -8.57 -14.95 8.22
CA HIS A 187 -8.94 -14.47 6.90
C HIS A 187 -8.29 -15.34 5.81
N SER A 188 -9.12 -16.06 5.06
CA SER A 188 -8.66 -16.96 3.99
C SER A 188 -9.78 -17.22 2.98
N HIS A 189 -9.44 -17.90 1.92
CA HIS A 189 -10.38 -18.52 0.97
C HIS A 189 -9.94 -19.95 0.62
N SER A 190 -10.79 -20.71 -0.08
CA SER A 190 -10.56 -22.14 -0.37
C SER A 190 -9.24 -22.42 -1.11
N TYR A 191 -8.70 -21.45 -1.84
CA TYR A 191 -7.47 -21.60 -2.63
C TYR A 191 -6.26 -20.94 -1.99
N THR A 192 -6.32 -20.52 -0.74
CA THR A 192 -5.17 -20.00 0.00
C THR A 192 -4.04 -21.03 0.01
N GLY A 193 -2.84 -20.62 -0.41
CA GLY A 193 -1.69 -21.51 -0.53
C GLY A 193 -1.77 -22.50 -1.72
N ASN A 194 -2.50 -22.18 -2.79
CA ASN A 194 -2.58 -23.01 -3.99
C ASN A 194 -1.19 -23.41 -4.48
N ALA A 195 -0.90 -24.72 -4.45
CA ALA A 195 0.43 -25.26 -4.73
C ALA A 195 0.91 -24.97 -6.17
N LEU A 196 -0.01 -24.97 -7.16
CA LEU A 196 0.33 -24.68 -8.55
C LEU A 196 0.73 -23.20 -8.70
N ALA A 197 -0.04 -22.29 -8.11
CA ALA A 197 0.26 -20.86 -8.14
C ALA A 197 1.55 -20.54 -7.37
N CYS A 198 1.78 -21.19 -6.23
CA CYS A 198 3.05 -21.07 -5.49
C CYS A 198 4.23 -21.60 -6.33
N ARG A 199 4.07 -22.71 -7.05
CA ARG A 199 5.15 -23.21 -7.92
C ARG A 199 5.43 -22.27 -9.09
N ALA A 200 4.40 -21.65 -9.68
CA ALA A 200 4.58 -20.62 -10.71
C ALA A 200 5.36 -19.42 -10.16
N ALA A 201 5.03 -18.98 -8.94
CA ALA A 201 5.76 -17.89 -8.28
C ALA A 201 7.23 -18.26 -8.03
N LEU A 202 7.51 -19.46 -7.55
CA LEU A 202 8.89 -19.94 -7.35
C LEU A 202 9.66 -19.96 -8.68
N ALA A 203 9.03 -20.46 -9.78
CA ALA A 203 9.66 -20.44 -11.09
C ALA A 203 9.94 -19.03 -11.62
N THR A 204 9.06 -18.06 -11.29
CA THR A 204 9.30 -16.65 -11.61
C THR A 204 10.48 -16.10 -10.82
N LEU A 205 10.55 -16.40 -9.52
CA LEU A 205 11.66 -15.96 -8.64
C LEU A 205 13.00 -16.56 -9.05
N ASP A 206 13.01 -17.78 -9.60
CA ASP A 206 14.22 -18.45 -10.11
C ASP A 206 14.84 -17.71 -11.33
N ILE A 207 14.10 -16.78 -11.98
CA ILE A 207 14.56 -15.99 -13.13
C ILE A 207 15.28 -14.70 -12.68
N PHE A 208 14.94 -14.14 -11.52
CA PHE A 208 15.55 -12.93 -10.96
C PHE A 208 16.85 -13.23 -10.20
#